data_cefe4c3c0c6fbb2af91655c2c06a5a02
#
_entry.id   cefe4c3c0c6fbb2af91655c2c06a5a02
#
_cell.length_a   1.000
_cell.length_b   1.000
_cell.length_c   1.000
_cell.angle_alpha   90.00
_cell.angle_beta   90.00
_cell.angle_gamma   90.00
#
_symmetry.space_group_name_H-M   'P 1'
#
loop_
_entity.id
_entity.type
_entity.pdbx_description
1 polymer ?
#
loop_
_entity_poly.entity_id
_entity_poly.type
_entity_poly.pdbx_seq_one_letter_code
_entity_poly.pdbx_strand_id
1 'polypeptide(L)'
;GGATVTVGREPPRQAHRQQVFHIVEEPGGIRHLTECEVPTEEFNAARTADMATRYPNLSPGVLEHLDALEPFLNTSIVAGFSYGVNKADLVVMKGELLGHVVSRQGSFHSPERTQAIREFAPLETESHIRQFVGSTNWIRRYLYSCYPTCVKYLGEWMKPNIKIPPPGLGACDPPTTGCKAVKCIKLLCEHAIGLAVMDEASAIDGSRPLEQVADACGIAWGSTNVQ
;
A
#
# COMPACT_ATOMS: atom_id res chain seq x y z
N GLY A 1 9.28 -15.57 -26.94
CA GLY A 1 10.57 -15.56 -26.31
C GLY A 1 10.70 -14.32 -25.45
N GLY A 2 10.53 -14.46 -24.12
CA GLY A 2 10.74 -13.37 -23.18
C GLY A 2 12.24 -13.14 -23.00
N ALA A 3 12.68 -11.91 -23.14
CA ALA A 3 14.05 -11.53 -22.83
C ALA A 3 14.16 -11.29 -21.32
N THR A 4 14.91 -12.14 -20.63
CA THR A 4 15.28 -11.92 -19.24
C THR A 4 16.42 -10.90 -19.20
N VAL A 5 16.15 -9.72 -18.71
CA VAL A 5 17.20 -8.70 -18.46
C VAL A 5 17.78 -8.97 -17.08
N THR A 6 19.00 -9.52 -17.07
CA THR A 6 19.79 -9.63 -15.83
C THR A 6 20.36 -8.25 -15.52
N VAL A 7 19.87 -7.60 -14.49
CA VAL A 7 20.47 -6.36 -13.98
C VAL A 7 21.83 -6.73 -13.38
N GLY A 8 22.90 -6.22 -14.00
CA GLY A 8 24.27 -6.43 -13.53
C GLY A 8 24.43 -5.91 -12.10
N ARG A 9 25.23 -6.61 -11.28
CA ARG A 9 25.63 -6.17 -9.95
C ARG A 9 26.22 -4.76 -10.03
N GLU A 10 25.52 -3.79 -9.51
CA GLU A 10 26.14 -2.50 -9.18
C GLU A 10 27.25 -2.73 -8.16
N PRO A 11 28.34 -1.95 -8.24
CA PRO A 11 29.37 -1.98 -7.21
C PRO A 11 28.73 -1.66 -5.84
N PRO A 12 29.30 -2.17 -4.75
CA PRO A 12 28.74 -1.94 -3.41
C PRO A 12 28.50 -0.43 -3.24
N ARG A 13 27.25 -0.07 -2.99
CA ARG A 13 26.86 1.32 -2.80
C ARG A 13 27.71 1.89 -1.69
N GLN A 14 28.34 3.02 -1.95
CA GLN A 14 29.01 3.78 -0.89
C GLN A 14 28.04 3.90 0.28
N ALA A 15 28.55 3.69 1.50
CA ALA A 15 27.76 3.77 2.72
C ALA A 15 26.79 4.96 2.64
N HIS A 16 25.50 4.68 2.58
CA HIS A 16 24.52 5.73 2.46
C HIS A 16 24.57 6.59 3.72
N ARG A 17 24.79 7.86 3.54
CA ARG A 17 24.62 8.83 4.61
C ARG A 17 23.14 9.14 4.72
N GLN A 18 22.60 9.00 5.89
CA GLN A 18 21.22 9.38 6.18
C GLN A 18 21.18 10.87 6.52
N GLN A 19 20.29 11.60 5.86
CA GLN A 19 19.96 12.97 6.26
C GLN A 19 19.14 12.89 7.55
N VAL A 20 19.66 13.46 8.60
CA VAL A 20 19.00 13.48 9.90
C VAL A 20 18.73 14.93 10.27
N PHE A 21 17.55 15.18 10.77
CA PHE A 21 17.14 16.50 11.22
C PHE A 21 17.19 16.56 12.74
N HIS A 22 17.94 17.52 13.27
CA HIS A 22 17.97 17.83 14.68
C HIS A 22 17.20 19.10 14.96
N ILE A 23 16.46 19.09 16.06
CA ILE A 23 15.87 20.32 16.60
C ILE A 23 16.96 21.07 17.35
N VAL A 24 17.28 22.26 16.88
CA VAL A 24 18.15 23.20 17.59
C VAL A 24 17.28 24.29 18.18
N GLU A 25 17.42 24.51 19.48
CA GLU A 25 16.75 25.59 20.19
C GLU A 25 17.72 26.73 20.40
N GLU A 26 17.43 27.88 19.82
CA GLU A 26 18.21 29.10 19.98
C GLU A 26 17.84 29.83 21.29
N PRO A 27 18.76 30.69 21.78
CA PRO A 27 18.43 31.60 22.88
C PRO A 27 17.22 32.44 22.53
N GLY A 28 16.11 32.24 23.23
CA GLY A 28 14.83 32.89 22.94
C GLY A 28 13.70 31.92 22.63
N GLY A 29 13.96 30.60 22.65
CA GLY A 29 12.96 29.56 22.47
C GLY A 29 12.56 29.31 21.02
N ILE A 30 13.31 29.86 20.06
CA ILE A 30 13.09 29.60 18.63
C ILE A 30 13.68 28.23 18.30
N ARG A 31 12.85 27.36 17.71
CA ARG A 31 13.26 26.02 17.27
C ARG A 31 13.38 25.98 15.77
N HIS A 32 14.45 25.40 15.26
CA HIS A 32 14.61 25.14 13.84
C HIS A 32 15.20 23.75 13.59
N LEU A 33 14.96 23.23 12.39
CA LEU A 33 15.56 21.97 11.94
C LEU A 33 16.92 22.25 11.34
N THR A 34 17.93 21.56 11.87
CA THR A 34 19.25 21.53 11.26
C THR A 34 19.49 20.16 10.65
N GLU A 35 19.80 20.17 9.37
CA GLU A 35 20.14 18.95 8.63
C GLU A 35 21.59 18.56 8.89
N CYS A 36 21.84 17.29 9.18
CA CYS A 36 23.18 16.74 9.22
C CYS A 36 23.22 15.37 8.54
N GLU A 37 24.37 15.04 7.97
CA GLU A 37 24.62 13.73 7.40
C GLU A 37 25.44 12.90 8.39
N VAL A 38 24.95 11.70 8.71
CA VAL A 38 25.67 10.71 9.54
C VAL A 38 25.69 9.36 8.83
N PRO A 39 26.73 8.54 9.04
CA PRO A 39 26.72 7.16 8.56
C PRO A 39 25.52 6.42 9.17
N THR A 40 24.70 5.81 8.32
CA THR A 40 23.45 5.18 8.75
C THR A 40 23.66 4.09 9.81
N GLU A 41 24.72 3.28 9.66
CA GLU A 41 25.03 2.20 10.62
C GLU A 41 25.44 2.75 11.99
N GLU A 42 26.32 3.75 12.02
CA GLU A 42 26.76 4.38 13.27
C GLU A 42 25.61 5.09 13.98
N PHE A 43 24.79 5.80 13.21
CA PHE A 43 23.62 6.49 13.74
C PHE A 43 22.63 5.50 14.34
N ASN A 44 22.26 4.45 13.62
CA ASN A 44 21.31 3.46 14.10
C ASN A 44 21.85 2.71 15.33
N ALA A 45 23.13 2.33 15.34
CA ALA A 45 23.73 1.67 16.49
C ALA A 45 23.71 2.55 17.74
N ALA A 46 24.09 3.82 17.61
CA ALA A 46 24.07 4.77 18.72
C ALA A 46 22.67 5.00 19.28
N ARG A 47 21.68 5.16 18.39
CA ARG A 47 20.28 5.33 18.80
C ARG A 47 19.71 4.09 19.49
N THR A 48 19.95 2.91 18.94
CA THR A 48 19.49 1.65 19.54
C THR A 48 20.08 1.46 20.94
N ALA A 49 21.36 1.77 21.14
CA ALA A 49 22.00 1.71 22.45
C ALA A 49 21.41 2.73 23.45
N ASP A 50 21.13 3.95 23.00
CA ASP A 50 20.50 4.99 23.81
C ASP A 50 19.08 4.58 24.21
N MET A 51 18.27 4.11 23.26
CA MET A 51 16.91 3.64 23.51
C MET A 51 16.87 2.44 24.46
N ALA A 52 17.79 1.47 24.31
CA ALA A 52 17.90 0.33 25.20
C ALA A 52 18.29 0.76 26.63
N THR A 53 19.11 1.79 26.77
CA THR A 53 19.47 2.35 28.07
C THR A 53 18.31 3.07 28.74
N ARG A 54 17.55 3.84 27.99
CA ARG A 54 16.36 4.57 28.49
C ARG A 54 15.19 3.63 28.85
N TYR A 55 15.04 2.54 28.11
CA TYR A 55 13.91 1.63 28.22
C TYR A 55 14.32 0.15 28.31
N PRO A 56 15.00 -0.26 29.38
CA PRO A 56 15.63 -1.58 29.49
C PRO A 56 14.65 -2.76 29.52
N ASN A 57 13.37 -2.49 29.77
CA ASN A 57 12.33 -3.53 29.89
C ASN A 57 11.50 -3.71 28.60
N LEU A 58 11.81 -2.96 27.55
CA LEU A 58 11.10 -3.08 26.27
C LEU A 58 11.77 -4.12 25.36
N SER A 59 10.95 -4.82 24.56
CA SER A 59 11.46 -5.73 23.56
C SER A 59 12.19 -4.98 22.44
N PRO A 60 13.19 -5.62 21.77
CA PRO A 60 13.93 -4.97 20.68
C PRO A 60 13.04 -4.40 19.58
N GLY A 61 11.97 -5.11 19.19
CA GLY A 61 11.06 -4.63 18.15
C GLY A 61 10.25 -3.39 18.56
N VAL A 62 9.95 -3.24 19.86
CA VAL A 62 9.32 -2.01 20.37
C VAL A 62 10.33 -0.87 20.41
N LEU A 63 11.58 -1.14 20.78
CA LEU A 63 12.65 -0.15 20.77
C LEU A 63 12.89 0.39 19.36
N GLU A 64 12.98 -0.49 18.37
CA GLU A 64 13.12 -0.13 16.96
C GLU A 64 11.95 0.74 16.46
N HIS A 65 10.72 0.38 16.86
CA HIS A 65 9.54 1.17 16.52
C HIS A 65 9.59 2.59 17.13
N LEU A 66 9.97 2.70 18.40
CA LEU A 66 10.09 4.00 19.08
C LEU A 66 11.22 4.83 18.48
N ASP A 67 12.31 4.19 18.09
CA ASP A 67 13.45 4.83 17.43
C ASP A 67 13.03 5.45 16.08
N ALA A 68 12.20 4.76 15.31
CA ALA A 68 11.64 5.28 14.06
C ALA A 68 10.59 6.39 14.29
N LEU A 69 9.82 6.30 15.38
CA LEU A 69 8.74 7.24 15.68
C LEU A 69 9.28 8.60 16.19
N GLU A 70 10.35 8.62 16.95
CA GLU A 70 10.90 9.84 17.55
C GLU A 70 11.27 10.92 16.51
N PRO A 71 12.04 10.64 15.43
CA PRO A 71 12.34 11.62 14.39
C PRO A 71 11.09 12.14 13.70
N PHE A 72 10.12 11.27 13.45
CA PHE A 72 8.85 11.65 12.86
C PHE A 72 8.10 12.66 13.72
N LEU A 73 7.99 12.40 15.04
CA LEU A 73 7.32 13.31 15.98
C LEU A 73 8.08 14.61 16.12
N ASN A 74 9.40 14.57 16.19
CA ASN A 74 10.23 15.77 16.27
C ASN A 74 10.06 16.66 15.03
N THR A 75 10.09 16.09 13.83
CA THR A 75 9.83 16.82 12.59
C THR A 75 8.43 17.42 12.59
N SER A 76 7.45 16.67 13.06
CA SER A 76 6.07 17.14 13.13
C SER A 76 5.90 18.29 14.10
N ILE A 77 6.57 18.26 15.25
CA ILE A 77 6.56 19.37 16.25
C ILE A 77 7.13 20.64 15.62
N VAL A 78 8.26 20.55 14.93
CA VAL A 78 8.88 21.71 14.27
C VAL A 78 7.99 22.24 13.15
N ALA A 79 7.35 21.36 12.37
CA ALA A 79 6.40 21.74 11.32
C ALA A 79 5.06 22.27 11.86
N GLY A 80 4.83 22.28 13.17
CA GLY A 80 3.62 22.78 13.80
C GLY A 80 2.43 21.83 13.73
N PHE A 81 2.65 20.55 13.43
CA PHE A 81 1.58 19.54 13.46
C PHE A 81 1.28 19.10 14.88
N SER A 82 0.00 18.85 15.15
CA SER A 82 -0.48 18.24 16.38
C SER A 82 -1.33 17.01 16.07
N TYR A 83 -1.22 15.98 16.90
CA TYR A 83 -1.93 14.72 16.75
C TYR A 83 -2.92 14.50 17.90
N GLY A 84 -4.09 13.98 17.55
CA GLY A 84 -5.06 13.55 18.57
C GLY A 84 -4.65 12.20 19.16
N VAL A 85 -4.19 12.20 20.40
CA VAL A 85 -3.73 10.98 21.09
C VAL A 85 -4.81 9.88 21.10
N ASN A 86 -6.08 10.26 21.21
CA ASN A 86 -7.21 9.32 21.20
C ASN A 86 -7.45 8.64 19.85
N LYS A 87 -6.73 9.03 18.80
CA LYS A 87 -6.81 8.48 17.45
C LYS A 87 -5.50 7.82 17.01
N ALA A 88 -4.54 7.73 17.93
CA ALA A 88 -3.23 7.17 17.67
C ALA A 88 -3.15 5.76 18.27
N ASP A 89 -2.97 4.77 17.42
CA ASP A 89 -2.69 3.40 17.82
C ASP A 89 -1.18 3.18 17.69
N LEU A 90 -0.48 3.04 18.80
CA LEU A 90 0.96 2.84 18.84
C LEU A 90 1.29 1.37 19.16
N VAL A 91 2.37 0.87 18.55
CA VAL A 91 2.88 -0.49 18.81
C VAL A 91 1.83 -1.58 18.59
N VAL A 92 1.05 -1.44 17.53
CA VAL A 92 0.02 -2.43 17.17
C VAL A 92 0.59 -3.52 16.27
N MET A 93 0.19 -4.76 16.51
CA MET A 93 0.58 -5.91 15.66
C MET A 93 -0.20 -5.97 14.35
N LYS A 94 -1.36 -5.31 14.31
CA LYS A 94 -2.27 -5.23 13.18
C LYS A 94 -3.08 -3.94 13.31
N GLY A 95 -3.13 -3.16 12.26
CA GLY A 95 -3.87 -1.89 12.24
C GLY A 95 -4.57 -1.67 10.91
N GLU A 96 -5.60 -0.83 10.91
CA GLU A 96 -6.24 -0.37 9.68
C GLU A 96 -5.64 0.97 9.27
N LEU A 97 -5.14 1.02 8.03
CA LEU A 97 -4.55 2.22 7.44
C LEU A 97 -5.20 2.49 6.09
N LEU A 98 -5.90 3.61 5.97
CA LEU A 98 -6.56 4.04 4.73
C LEU A 98 -7.50 2.96 4.13
N GLY A 99 -8.16 2.17 4.97
CA GLY A 99 -9.06 1.09 4.55
C GLY A 99 -8.33 -0.17 4.08
N HIS A 100 -7.07 -0.32 4.44
CA HIS A 100 -6.28 -1.54 4.31
C HIS A 100 -5.89 -2.03 5.69
N VAL A 101 -5.93 -3.33 5.87
CA VAL A 101 -5.43 -3.96 7.10
C VAL A 101 -3.96 -4.30 6.89
N VAL A 102 -3.09 -3.70 7.70
CA VAL A 102 -1.64 -3.90 7.65
C VAL A 102 -1.20 -4.69 8.87
N SER A 103 -0.35 -5.66 8.66
CA SER A 103 0.24 -6.50 9.71
C SER A 103 1.62 -6.98 9.29
N ARG A 104 2.30 -7.71 10.17
CA ARG A 104 3.59 -8.35 9.83
C ARG A 104 3.48 -9.35 8.67
N GLN A 105 2.32 -9.96 8.46
CA GLN A 105 2.08 -10.91 7.36
C GLN A 105 1.86 -10.22 6.03
N GLY A 106 1.60 -8.93 6.04
CA GLY A 106 1.34 -8.18 4.82
C GLY A 106 0.21 -7.18 4.91
N SER A 107 -0.22 -6.73 3.76
CA SER A 107 -1.35 -5.84 3.58
C SER A 107 -2.54 -6.61 3.00
N PHE A 108 -3.71 -6.38 3.58
CA PHE A 108 -4.96 -7.04 3.22
C PHE A 108 -6.03 -5.99 2.95
N HIS A 109 -7.04 -6.37 2.20
CA HIS A 109 -8.23 -5.52 2.06
C HIS A 109 -9.02 -5.44 3.37
N SER A 110 -9.75 -4.35 3.59
CA SER A 110 -10.74 -4.29 4.69
C SER A 110 -11.91 -5.24 4.37
N PRO A 111 -12.28 -6.16 5.27
CA PRO A 111 -13.43 -7.04 5.11
C PRO A 111 -14.75 -6.28 4.89
N GLU A 112 -14.91 -5.16 5.56
CA GLU A 112 -16.11 -4.31 5.45
C GLU A 112 -16.27 -3.74 4.04
N ARG A 113 -15.16 -3.33 3.41
CA ARG A 113 -15.19 -2.83 2.02
C ARG A 113 -15.53 -3.91 1.02
N THR A 114 -14.98 -5.10 1.17
CA THR A 114 -15.32 -6.21 0.27
C THR A 114 -16.74 -6.65 0.47
N GLN A 115 -17.26 -6.64 1.68
CA GLN A 115 -18.66 -6.89 1.96
C GLN A 115 -19.55 -5.83 1.30
N ALA A 116 -19.26 -4.54 1.46
CA ALA A 116 -20.01 -3.46 0.82
C ALA A 116 -20.07 -3.60 -0.71
N ILE A 117 -18.98 -4.05 -1.35
CA ILE A 117 -18.95 -4.31 -2.80
C ILE A 117 -19.81 -5.53 -3.16
N ARG A 118 -19.75 -6.60 -2.38
CA ARG A 118 -20.56 -7.80 -2.60
C ARG A 118 -22.05 -7.52 -2.48
N GLU A 119 -22.43 -6.70 -1.52
CA GLU A 119 -23.81 -6.29 -1.24
C GLU A 119 -24.27 -5.10 -2.08
N PHE A 120 -23.40 -4.58 -2.95
CA PHE A 120 -23.74 -3.43 -3.79
C PHE A 120 -25.01 -3.72 -4.61
N ALA A 121 -25.93 -2.76 -4.58
CA ALA A 121 -27.21 -2.87 -5.26
C ALA A 121 -27.05 -3.07 -6.79
N PRO A 122 -28.07 -3.55 -7.50
CA PRO A 122 -28.04 -3.65 -8.95
C PRO A 122 -27.66 -2.33 -9.62
N LEU A 123 -26.82 -2.41 -10.65
CA LEU A 123 -26.32 -1.24 -11.36
C LEU A 123 -27.32 -0.81 -12.42
N GLU A 124 -28.11 0.19 -12.13
CA GLU A 124 -29.21 0.66 -12.99
C GLU A 124 -28.87 1.93 -13.76
N THR A 125 -27.87 2.66 -13.31
CA THR A 125 -27.46 3.93 -13.91
C THR A 125 -25.95 3.97 -14.16
N GLU A 126 -25.52 4.87 -15.04
CA GLU A 126 -24.10 5.13 -15.25
C GLU A 126 -23.40 5.55 -13.95
N SER A 127 -24.07 6.33 -13.11
CA SER A 127 -23.55 6.74 -11.81
C SER A 127 -23.30 5.54 -10.90
N HIS A 128 -24.21 4.56 -10.86
CA HIS A 128 -24.02 3.33 -10.09
C HIS A 128 -22.82 2.53 -10.60
N ILE A 129 -22.61 2.46 -11.92
CA ILE A 129 -21.45 1.78 -12.50
C ILE A 129 -20.16 2.50 -12.11
N ARG A 130 -20.11 3.82 -12.19
CA ARG A 130 -18.94 4.62 -11.79
C ARG A 130 -18.62 4.44 -10.31
N GLN A 131 -19.62 4.46 -9.44
CA GLN A 131 -19.46 4.22 -8.01
C GLN A 131 -18.93 2.81 -7.74
N PHE A 132 -19.51 1.80 -8.37
CA PHE A 132 -19.09 0.41 -8.23
C PHE A 132 -17.65 0.21 -8.70
N VAL A 133 -17.29 0.70 -9.88
CA VAL A 133 -15.93 0.63 -10.41
C VAL A 133 -14.95 1.42 -9.52
N GLY A 134 -15.33 2.61 -9.04
CA GLY A 134 -14.52 3.39 -8.11
C GLY A 134 -14.24 2.64 -6.81
N SER A 135 -15.26 2.02 -6.22
CA SER A 135 -15.13 1.24 -4.99
C SER A 135 -14.23 0.00 -5.19
N THR A 136 -14.40 -0.71 -6.29
CA THR A 136 -13.59 -1.90 -6.59
C THR A 136 -12.15 -1.57 -6.99
N ASN A 137 -11.93 -0.41 -7.63
CA ASN A 137 -10.61 0.04 -8.01
C ASN A 137 -9.71 0.31 -6.80
N TRP A 138 -10.29 0.68 -5.66
CA TRP A 138 -9.55 0.87 -4.40
C TRP A 138 -8.87 -0.41 -3.91
N ILE A 139 -9.54 -1.57 -4.09
CA ILE A 139 -9.03 -2.87 -3.68
C ILE A 139 -8.41 -3.68 -4.82
N ARG A 140 -8.26 -3.09 -6.02
CA ARG A 140 -7.81 -3.79 -7.25
C ARG A 140 -6.54 -4.59 -7.07
N ARG A 141 -5.61 -4.12 -6.21
CA ARG A 141 -4.34 -4.80 -5.94
C ARG A 141 -4.48 -6.17 -5.29
N TYR A 142 -5.62 -6.42 -4.65
CA TYR A 142 -5.93 -7.68 -3.99
C TYR A 142 -6.78 -8.61 -4.86
N LEU A 143 -7.18 -8.14 -6.06
CA LEU A 143 -8.02 -8.90 -6.97
C LEU A 143 -7.17 -9.57 -8.05
N TYR A 144 -7.64 -10.73 -8.50
CA TYR A 144 -6.95 -11.49 -9.54
C TYR A 144 -6.90 -10.75 -10.88
N SER A 145 -6.01 -11.22 -11.77
CA SER A 145 -5.68 -10.62 -13.07
C SER A 145 -6.87 -10.44 -14.04
N CYS A 146 -7.99 -11.13 -13.82
CA CYS A 146 -9.20 -10.95 -14.64
C CYS A 146 -9.98 -9.68 -14.31
N TYR A 147 -9.69 -8.99 -13.19
CA TYR A 147 -10.38 -7.75 -12.80
C TYR A 147 -10.35 -6.66 -13.89
N PRO A 148 -9.21 -6.32 -14.52
CA PRO A 148 -9.18 -5.31 -15.58
C PRO A 148 -10.11 -5.63 -16.76
N THR A 149 -10.21 -6.91 -17.13
CA THR A 149 -11.13 -7.35 -18.18
C THR A 149 -12.59 -7.10 -17.80
N CYS A 150 -12.96 -7.39 -16.56
CA CYS A 150 -14.30 -7.10 -16.05
C CYS A 150 -14.60 -5.60 -16.10
N VAL A 151 -13.67 -4.76 -15.65
CA VAL A 151 -13.83 -3.30 -15.69
C VAL A 151 -13.96 -2.77 -17.12
N LYS A 152 -13.22 -3.34 -18.07
CA LYS A 152 -13.33 -2.99 -19.49
C LYS A 152 -14.77 -3.20 -20.00
N TYR A 153 -15.40 -4.32 -19.67
CA TYR A 153 -16.79 -4.56 -20.06
C TYR A 153 -17.77 -3.60 -19.40
N LEU A 154 -17.55 -3.23 -18.14
CA LEU A 154 -18.36 -2.20 -17.47
C LEU A 154 -18.13 -0.82 -18.09
N GLY A 155 -16.93 -0.54 -18.57
CA GLY A 155 -16.58 0.69 -19.29
C GLY A 155 -17.44 0.90 -20.55
N GLU A 156 -17.85 -0.17 -21.24
CA GLU A 156 -18.76 -0.07 -22.39
C GLU A 156 -20.11 0.52 -22.00
N TRP A 157 -20.59 0.22 -20.79
CA TRP A 157 -21.86 0.74 -20.25
C TRP A 157 -21.78 2.17 -19.71
N MET A 158 -20.57 2.71 -19.57
CA MET A 158 -20.35 4.11 -19.20
C MET A 158 -20.25 5.04 -20.42
N LYS A 159 -20.38 4.52 -21.63
CA LYS A 159 -20.37 5.34 -22.86
C LYS A 159 -21.69 6.11 -23.00
N PRO A 160 -21.65 7.34 -23.52
CA PRO A 160 -22.84 8.12 -23.79
C PRO A 160 -23.85 7.33 -24.67
N ASN A 161 -25.15 7.48 -24.35
CA ASN A 161 -26.24 6.87 -25.10
C ASN A 161 -26.36 5.34 -25.04
N ILE A 162 -25.61 4.65 -24.18
CA ILE A 162 -25.80 3.23 -23.96
C ILE A 162 -26.91 3.03 -22.92
N LYS A 163 -27.91 2.24 -23.27
CA LYS A 163 -28.95 1.82 -22.31
C LYS A 163 -28.49 0.64 -21.52
N ILE A 164 -28.49 0.78 -20.19
CA ILE A 164 -28.23 -0.32 -19.27
C ILE A 164 -29.50 -1.22 -19.29
N PRO A 165 -29.32 -2.55 -19.51
CA PRO A 165 -30.48 -3.44 -19.56
C PRO A 165 -31.26 -3.46 -18.24
N PRO A 166 -32.59 -3.34 -18.24
CA PRO A 166 -33.39 -3.61 -17.06
C PRO A 166 -33.39 -5.13 -16.74
N PRO A 167 -33.40 -5.53 -15.47
CA PRO A 167 -33.50 -4.75 -14.24
C PRO A 167 -32.14 -4.27 -13.69
N GLY A 168 -31.17 -3.94 -14.53
CA GLY A 168 -29.83 -3.53 -14.16
C GLY A 168 -28.76 -4.60 -14.44
N LEU A 169 -27.50 -4.19 -14.34
CA LEU A 169 -26.34 -5.09 -14.50
C LEU A 169 -26.20 -6.01 -13.29
N GLY A 170 -26.58 -7.22 -13.38
CA GLY A 170 -26.46 -8.21 -12.32
C GLY A 170 -27.68 -9.09 -12.15
N ALA A 171 -28.82 -8.65 -12.68
CA ALA A 171 -30.09 -9.40 -12.61
C ALA A 171 -30.72 -9.67 -13.99
N CYS A 172 -30.03 -9.35 -15.09
CA CYS A 172 -30.56 -9.59 -16.44
C CYS A 172 -30.53 -11.08 -16.80
N ASP A 173 -31.59 -11.52 -17.44
CA ASP A 173 -31.75 -12.86 -17.98
C ASP A 173 -32.13 -12.76 -19.49
N PRO A 174 -31.35 -13.32 -20.42
CA PRO A 174 -30.06 -13.96 -20.20
C PRO A 174 -28.96 -12.99 -19.77
N PRO A 175 -27.97 -13.45 -19.00
CA PRO A 175 -26.93 -12.57 -18.46
C PRO A 175 -26.06 -11.99 -19.58
N THR A 176 -26.01 -10.66 -19.67
CA THR A 176 -25.12 -9.94 -20.57
C THR A 176 -23.66 -10.03 -20.10
N THR A 177 -22.73 -9.60 -20.95
CA THR A 177 -21.30 -9.53 -20.58
C THR A 177 -21.08 -8.61 -19.37
N GLY A 178 -21.80 -7.48 -19.29
CA GLY A 178 -21.75 -6.59 -18.13
C GLY A 178 -22.26 -7.26 -16.86
N CYS A 179 -23.35 -8.03 -16.92
CA CYS A 179 -23.86 -8.80 -15.78
C CYS A 179 -22.85 -9.84 -15.29
N LYS A 180 -22.19 -10.55 -16.22
CA LYS A 180 -21.14 -11.51 -15.91
C LYS A 180 -19.93 -10.80 -15.27
N ALA A 181 -19.55 -9.62 -15.75
CA ALA A 181 -18.47 -8.83 -15.19
C ALA A 181 -18.76 -8.38 -13.74
N VAL A 182 -19.97 -7.90 -13.43
CA VAL A 182 -20.36 -7.56 -12.06
C VAL A 182 -20.30 -8.77 -11.14
N LYS A 183 -20.87 -9.91 -11.57
CA LYS A 183 -20.82 -11.16 -10.80
C LYS A 183 -19.39 -11.63 -10.57
N CYS A 184 -18.55 -11.56 -11.60
CA CYS A 184 -17.13 -11.91 -11.50
C CYS A 184 -16.42 -11.02 -10.48
N ILE A 185 -16.59 -9.71 -10.53
CA ILE A 185 -15.94 -8.78 -9.57
C ILE A 185 -16.41 -9.09 -8.14
N LYS A 186 -17.69 -9.32 -7.91
CA LYS A 186 -18.22 -9.70 -6.60
C LYS A 186 -17.58 -10.99 -6.08
N LEU A 187 -17.42 -12.00 -6.94
CA LEU A 187 -16.75 -13.25 -6.63
C LEU A 187 -15.25 -13.03 -6.33
N LEU A 188 -14.58 -12.18 -7.11
CA LEU A 188 -13.16 -11.83 -6.84
C LEU A 188 -12.98 -11.20 -5.46
N CYS A 189 -13.96 -10.43 -4.98
CA CYS A 189 -13.94 -9.86 -3.63
C CYS A 189 -14.05 -10.93 -2.53
N GLU A 190 -14.66 -12.08 -2.81
CA GLU A 190 -14.72 -13.20 -1.86
C GLU A 190 -13.36 -13.92 -1.74
N HIS A 191 -12.60 -13.91 -2.82
CA HIS A 191 -11.30 -14.59 -2.94
C HIS A 191 -10.13 -13.63 -3.02
N ALA A 192 -10.32 -12.38 -2.53
CA ALA A 192 -9.28 -11.37 -2.56
C ALA A 192 -8.05 -11.81 -1.75
N ILE A 193 -6.88 -11.65 -2.35
CA ILE A 193 -5.61 -12.11 -1.77
C ILE A 193 -4.99 -11.05 -0.87
N GLY A 194 -4.17 -11.48 0.09
CA GLY A 194 -3.26 -10.61 0.82
C GLY A 194 -1.97 -10.37 0.01
N LEU A 195 -1.38 -9.21 0.18
CA LEU A 195 -0.07 -8.87 -0.37
C LEU A 195 0.97 -9.05 0.72
N ALA A 196 1.95 -9.91 0.48
CA ALA A 196 3.06 -10.12 1.41
C ALA A 196 3.92 -8.85 1.53
N VAL A 197 4.57 -8.68 2.67
CA VAL A 197 5.63 -7.69 2.83
C VAL A 197 6.85 -8.20 2.07
N MET A 198 7.49 -7.32 1.31
CA MET A 198 8.75 -7.61 0.65
C MET A 198 9.84 -7.79 1.74
N ASP A 199 10.61 -8.85 1.62
CA ASP A 199 11.78 -9.10 2.46
C ASP A 199 12.99 -8.38 1.85
N GLU A 200 13.16 -7.11 2.23
CA GLU A 200 14.24 -6.28 1.70
C GLU A 200 15.63 -6.84 2.02
N ALA A 201 15.81 -7.42 3.18
CA ALA A 201 17.11 -7.99 3.59
C ALA A 201 17.48 -9.14 2.68
N SER A 202 16.57 -10.08 2.44
CA SER A 202 16.79 -11.20 1.53
C SER A 202 16.88 -10.79 0.05
N ALA A 203 16.27 -9.67 -0.32
CA ALA A 203 16.43 -9.09 -1.65
C ALA A 203 17.82 -8.49 -1.86
N ILE A 204 18.36 -7.82 -0.83
CA ILE A 204 19.69 -7.18 -0.86
C ILE A 204 20.81 -8.21 -0.83
N ASP A 205 20.72 -9.24 0.03
CA ASP A 205 21.74 -10.30 0.15
C ASP A 205 21.66 -11.31 -1.00
N GLY A 206 20.59 -11.27 -1.80
CA GLY A 206 20.39 -12.11 -2.96
C GLY A 206 19.88 -13.53 -2.65
N SER A 207 19.52 -13.83 -1.41
CA SER A 207 18.95 -15.13 -1.03
C SER A 207 17.52 -15.29 -1.56
N ARG A 208 16.78 -14.19 -1.68
CA ARG A 208 15.46 -14.07 -2.33
C ARG A 208 15.42 -12.79 -3.16
N PRO A 209 15.99 -12.81 -4.37
CA PRO A 209 16.07 -11.61 -5.21
C PRO A 209 14.68 -11.12 -5.59
N LEU A 210 14.56 -9.80 -5.72
CA LEU A 210 13.36 -9.18 -6.26
C LEU A 210 13.40 -9.27 -7.78
N GLU A 211 12.44 -9.97 -8.37
CA GLU A 211 12.30 -10.09 -9.81
C GLU A 211 11.20 -9.15 -10.30
N GLN A 212 11.48 -8.41 -11.35
CA GLN A 212 10.46 -7.65 -12.06
C GLN A 212 10.03 -8.40 -13.31
N VAL A 213 8.78 -8.84 -13.31
CA VAL A 213 8.15 -9.43 -14.49
C VAL A 213 7.38 -8.35 -15.21
N ALA A 214 7.72 -8.12 -16.48
CA ALA A 214 7.07 -7.12 -17.32
C ALA A 214 6.54 -7.75 -18.61
N ASP A 215 5.38 -7.31 -19.06
CA ASP A 215 4.78 -7.67 -20.32
C ASP A 215 4.26 -6.41 -21.03
N ALA A 216 4.36 -6.39 -22.35
CA ALA A 216 3.94 -5.27 -23.16
C ALA A 216 3.21 -5.74 -24.42
N CYS A 217 2.19 -5.00 -24.80
CA CYS A 217 1.51 -5.14 -26.07
C CYS A 217 1.50 -3.82 -26.84
N GLY A 218 0.94 -3.79 -28.05
CA GLY A 218 0.96 -2.59 -28.91
C GLY A 218 0.29 -1.34 -28.33
N ILE A 219 -0.45 -1.46 -27.23
CA ILE A 219 -1.25 -0.37 -26.64
C ILE A 219 -1.01 -0.15 -25.14
N ALA A 220 -0.33 -1.07 -24.46
CA ALA A 220 -0.10 -0.98 -23.03
C ALA A 220 1.10 -1.85 -22.62
N TRP A 221 1.63 -1.55 -21.44
CA TRP A 221 2.60 -2.39 -20.73
C TRP A 221 2.20 -2.51 -19.26
N GLY A 222 2.64 -3.57 -18.63
CA GLY A 222 2.43 -3.80 -17.21
C GLY A 222 3.61 -4.53 -16.60
N SER A 223 3.86 -4.31 -15.34
CA SER A 223 4.88 -5.04 -14.59
C SER A 223 4.40 -5.39 -13.19
N THR A 224 4.98 -6.43 -12.64
CA THR A 224 4.81 -6.83 -11.24
C THR A 224 6.16 -7.25 -10.66
N ASN A 225 6.34 -7.02 -9.37
CA ASN A 225 7.50 -7.49 -8.63
C ASN A 225 7.14 -8.78 -7.89
N VAL A 226 8.02 -9.75 -7.95
CA VAL A 226 7.88 -11.06 -7.32
C VAL A 226 9.14 -11.35 -6.52
N GLN A 227 8.97 -11.98 -5.35
CA GLN A 227 10.06 -12.37 -4.48
C GLN A 227 9.90 -13.83 -4.03
#